data_dbc61364af46df02fd98d94bc7fac06f
#
_entry.id   dbc61364af46df02fd98d94bc7fac06f
#
_cell.length_a   1.000
_cell.length_b   1.000
_cell.length_c   1.000
_cell.angle_alpha   90.00
_cell.angle_beta   90.00
_cell.angle_gamma   90.00
#
_symmetry.space_group_name_H-M   'P 1'
#
loop_
_entity.id
_entity.type
_entity.pdbx_description
1 polymer ?
#
loop_
_entity_poly.entity_id
_entity_poly.type
_entity_poly.pdbx_seq_one_letter_code
_entity_poly.pdbx_strand_id
1 'polypeptide(L)'
;MKNNNLQMRGGSKSETITENIFREFYGNGAFIEKPAIPSHYGFKSKKGTGYKGYPDFFRDNANEDFVIIVEAKADDYKAACEEVEFYAKVNKIDKDILAIAISGQTIGTYKSSLFIKFNGGKYKEIDTNWKLLPLESLRKIYRKE
;
A
#
# COMPACT_ATOMS: atom_id res chain seq x y z
N MET A 1 -9.01 19.33 24.10
CA MET A 1 -9.48 18.69 24.25
C MET A 1 -9.58 18.33 23.79
N LYS A 2 -9.23 18.41 23.53
CA LYS A 2 -9.56 17.71 23.46
C LYS A 2 -9.68 17.25 22.93
N ASN A 3 -9.17 17.51 22.59
CA ASN A 3 -9.55 16.73 22.45
C ASN A 3 -9.67 16.30 22.08
N ASN A 4 -9.26 16.49 21.85
CA ASN A 4 -9.71 15.72 21.85
C ASN A 4 -10.05 15.27 21.52
N ASN A 5 -9.72 15.45 21.24
CA ASN A 5 -10.31 14.70 21.23
C ASN A 5 -10.44 14.23 20.71
N LEU A 6 -9.94 14.37 20.45
CA LEU A 6 -10.28 13.64 20.29
C LEU A 6 -10.26 12.85 20.17
N GLN A 7 -9.89 12.77 20.35
CA GLN A 7 -10.12 11.86 20.52
C GLN A 7 -10.42 11.31 20.70
N MET A 8 -10.27 11.38 21.00
CA MET A 8 -10.69 10.72 21.31
C MET A 8 -11.23 10.43 21.69
N ARG A 9 -11.69 11.00 21.63
CA ARG A 9 -12.29 10.41 21.79
C ARG A 9 -12.00 9.44 21.82
N GLY A 10 -12.12 9.56 22.28
CA GLY A 10 -11.51 8.38 22.61
C GLY A 10 -11.34 7.26 21.79
N GLY A 11 -10.53 6.89 21.52
CA GLY A 11 -10.24 5.65 20.94
C GLY A 11 -10.41 5.52 19.45
N SER A 12 -10.79 6.59 18.79
CA SER A 12 -10.90 6.58 17.34
C SER A 12 -9.53 6.43 16.71
N LYS A 13 -9.39 5.46 15.80
CA LYS A 13 -8.13 5.23 15.09
C LYS A 13 -8.17 5.95 13.75
N SER A 14 -7.01 6.33 13.24
CA SER A 14 -6.90 7.17 12.06
C SER A 14 -6.06 6.52 10.98
N GLU A 15 -6.59 6.43 9.76
CA GLU A 15 -5.84 6.00 8.59
C GLU A 15 -4.66 6.92 8.33
N THR A 16 -4.81 8.22 8.60
CA THR A 16 -3.74 9.19 8.42
C THR A 16 -2.51 8.82 9.25
N ILE A 17 -2.70 8.33 10.47
CA ILE A 17 -1.59 7.90 11.31
C ILE A 17 -0.86 6.73 10.67
N THR A 18 -1.59 5.75 10.16
CA THR A 18 -0.98 4.61 9.46
C THR A 18 -0.23 5.08 8.22
N GLU A 19 -0.82 5.97 7.45
CA GLU A 19 -0.16 6.54 6.28
C GLU A 19 1.12 7.27 6.66
N ASN A 20 1.12 7.98 7.78
CA ASN A 20 2.32 8.67 8.25
C ASN A 20 3.44 7.72 8.64
N ILE A 21 3.11 6.56 9.22
CA ILE A 21 4.10 5.53 9.50
C ILE A 21 4.78 5.11 8.20
N PHE A 22 4.01 4.90 7.14
CA PHE A 22 4.53 4.53 5.84
C PHE A 22 5.39 5.64 5.25
N ARG A 23 4.91 6.89 5.28
CA ARG A 23 5.66 8.04 4.76
C ARG A 23 7.01 8.22 5.45
N GLU A 24 7.02 8.06 6.77
CA GLU A 24 8.27 8.25 7.53
C GLU A 24 9.27 7.15 7.24
N PHE A 25 8.78 5.93 7.00
CA PHE A 25 9.67 4.81 6.73
C PHE A 25 10.44 5.02 5.41
N TYR A 26 9.76 5.44 4.35
CA TYR A 26 10.38 5.57 3.02
C TYR A 26 10.86 6.97 2.70
N GLY A 27 10.39 7.99 3.40
CA GLY A 27 10.74 9.38 3.16
C GLY A 27 9.74 10.08 2.25
N ASN A 28 9.68 11.40 2.36
CA ASN A 28 8.79 12.22 1.56
C ASN A 28 9.21 12.15 0.09
N GLY A 29 8.23 11.97 -0.79
CA GLY A 29 8.48 11.94 -2.22
C GLY A 29 8.94 10.61 -2.77
N ALA A 30 9.14 9.59 -1.92
CA ALA A 30 9.50 8.26 -2.39
C ALA A 30 8.36 7.61 -3.18
N PHE A 31 7.12 7.95 -2.83
CA PHE A 31 5.90 7.44 -3.48
C PHE A 31 5.01 8.59 -3.86
N ILE A 32 4.24 8.44 -4.95
CA ILE A 32 3.14 9.36 -5.23
C ILE A 32 1.92 8.93 -4.44
N GLU A 33 1.12 9.92 -4.04
CA GLU A 33 -0.07 9.67 -3.24
C GLU A 33 -1.32 9.80 -4.10
N LYS A 34 -2.41 9.28 -3.56
CA LYS A 34 -3.67 9.06 -4.25
C LYS A 34 -4.08 10.13 -5.27
N PRO A 35 -4.12 11.42 -4.92
CA PRO A 35 -4.61 12.41 -5.89
C PRO A 35 -3.68 12.64 -7.09
N ALA A 36 -2.41 12.26 -6.97
CA ALA A 36 -1.42 12.48 -8.02
C ALA A 36 -1.16 11.27 -8.89
N ILE A 37 -1.82 10.13 -8.61
CA ILE A 37 -1.61 8.92 -9.40
C ILE A 37 -2.25 9.10 -10.78
N PRO A 38 -1.48 8.94 -11.87
CA PRO A 38 -2.03 9.13 -13.21
C PRO A 38 -3.13 8.13 -13.55
N SER A 39 -4.17 8.61 -14.23
CA SER A 39 -5.34 7.80 -14.53
C SER A 39 -5.07 6.67 -15.53
N HIS A 40 -4.00 6.78 -16.33
CA HIS A 40 -3.72 5.77 -17.35
C HIS A 40 -3.32 4.42 -16.77
N TYR A 41 -2.97 4.34 -15.48
CA TYR A 41 -2.68 3.06 -14.83
C TYR A 41 -3.94 2.20 -14.66
N GLY A 42 -5.12 2.78 -14.84
CA GLY A 42 -6.36 2.01 -14.94
C GLY A 42 -6.93 1.48 -13.64
N PHE A 43 -6.59 2.10 -12.52
CA PHE A 43 -7.16 1.70 -11.24
C PHE A 43 -8.64 2.04 -11.17
N LYS A 44 -9.43 1.20 -10.51
CA LYS A 44 -10.87 1.36 -10.36
C LYS A 44 -11.29 1.13 -8.91
N SER A 45 -12.46 1.65 -8.56
CA SER A 45 -13.00 1.46 -7.23
C SER A 45 -13.41 0.00 -7.02
N LYS A 46 -13.03 -0.57 -5.87
CA LYS A 46 -13.42 -1.91 -5.46
C LYS A 46 -14.94 -2.06 -5.35
N LYS A 47 -15.66 -0.94 -5.12
CA LYS A 47 -17.12 -0.98 -4.90
C LYS A 47 -17.91 -1.23 -6.17
N GLY A 48 -17.28 -1.37 -7.31
CA GLY A 48 -17.96 -1.70 -8.56
C GLY A 48 -18.85 -0.58 -9.09
N THR A 49 -18.60 0.65 -8.67
CA THR A 49 -19.40 1.82 -9.06
C THR A 49 -19.07 2.33 -10.45
N GLY A 50 -18.01 1.78 -11.08
CA GLY A 50 -17.52 2.30 -12.35
C GLY A 50 -16.62 3.52 -12.20
N TYR A 51 -16.56 4.11 -11.02
CA TYR A 51 -15.68 5.24 -10.75
C TYR A 51 -14.26 4.76 -10.51
N LYS A 52 -13.29 5.67 -10.70
CA LYS A 52 -11.90 5.39 -10.41
C LYS A 52 -11.68 5.32 -8.90
N GLY A 53 -10.86 4.38 -8.48
CA GLY A 53 -10.33 4.31 -7.13
C GLY A 53 -8.84 4.15 -7.25
N TYR A 54 -8.08 4.50 -6.21
CA TYR A 54 -6.62 4.49 -6.28
C TYR A 54 -6.05 3.92 -4.98
N PRO A 55 -4.92 3.19 -5.05
CA PRO A 55 -4.20 2.84 -3.83
C PRO A 55 -3.72 4.11 -3.13
N ASP A 56 -3.41 3.99 -1.85
CA ASP A 56 -2.99 5.17 -1.07
C ASP A 56 -1.63 5.70 -1.52
N PHE A 57 -0.71 4.79 -1.90
CA PHE A 57 0.62 5.17 -2.40
C PHE A 57 0.96 4.34 -3.62
N PHE A 58 1.77 4.92 -4.49
CA PHE A 58 2.14 4.30 -5.76
C PHE A 58 3.56 4.72 -6.13
N ARG A 59 4.33 3.77 -6.69
CA ARG A 59 5.67 4.07 -7.18
C ARG A 59 5.91 3.31 -8.49
N ASP A 60 6.26 4.05 -9.54
CA ASP A 60 6.67 3.48 -10.81
C ASP A 60 7.97 4.16 -11.22
N ASN A 61 9.08 3.46 -11.04
CA ASN A 61 10.41 3.96 -11.41
C ASN A 61 10.78 3.34 -12.75
N ALA A 62 11.13 4.18 -13.72
CA ALA A 62 11.46 3.72 -15.08
C ALA A 62 12.61 2.71 -15.09
N ASN A 63 13.48 2.74 -14.10
CA ASN A 63 14.64 1.83 -14.03
C ASN A 63 14.32 0.52 -13.33
N GLU A 64 13.05 0.30 -12.93
CA GLU A 64 12.64 -0.93 -12.25
C GLU A 64 11.59 -1.67 -13.09
N ASP A 65 11.64 -2.99 -13.03
CA ASP A 65 10.72 -3.86 -13.78
C ASP A 65 9.41 -4.10 -13.04
N PHE A 66 9.20 -3.40 -11.94
CA PHE A 66 8.00 -3.54 -11.12
C PHE A 66 7.51 -2.17 -10.67
N VAL A 67 6.23 -2.12 -10.32
CA VAL A 67 5.67 -0.97 -9.61
C VAL A 67 5.33 -1.40 -8.18
N ILE A 68 5.15 -0.45 -7.29
CA ILE A 68 4.73 -0.72 -5.91
C ILE A 68 3.42 0.00 -5.67
N ILE A 69 2.44 -0.72 -5.14
CA ILE A 69 1.17 -0.14 -4.68
C ILE A 69 0.99 -0.43 -3.20
N VAL A 70 0.34 0.48 -2.50
CA VAL A 70 0.21 0.39 -1.04
C VAL A 70 -1.19 0.76 -0.62
N GLU A 71 -1.76 -0.02 0.29
CA GLU A 71 -3.05 0.28 0.89
C GLU A 71 -2.90 0.30 2.40
N ALA A 72 -3.36 1.39 3.04
CA ALA A 72 -3.26 1.58 4.47
C ALA A 72 -4.65 1.61 5.11
N LYS A 73 -4.80 0.95 6.25
CA LYS A 73 -6.00 0.99 7.06
C LYS A 73 -5.63 1.27 8.51
N ALA A 74 -6.49 2.00 9.23
CA ALA A 74 -6.18 2.37 10.60
C ALA A 74 -5.87 1.15 11.48
N ASP A 75 -6.74 0.14 11.43
CA ASP A 75 -6.55 -1.08 12.23
C ASP A 75 -7.12 -2.33 11.56
N ASP A 76 -7.70 -2.20 10.39
CA ASP A 76 -8.28 -3.35 9.68
C ASP A 76 -7.27 -3.91 8.68
N TYR A 77 -6.37 -4.73 9.21
CA TYR A 77 -5.32 -5.36 8.41
C TYR A 77 -5.90 -6.21 7.27
N LYS A 78 -6.96 -6.96 7.56
CA LYS A 78 -7.58 -7.82 6.54
C LYS A 78 -8.13 -6.99 5.38
N ALA A 79 -8.78 -5.87 5.69
CA ALA A 79 -9.29 -4.98 4.65
C ALA A 79 -8.14 -4.38 3.82
N ALA A 80 -7.02 -4.02 4.46
CA ALA A 80 -5.86 -3.52 3.72
C ALA A 80 -5.36 -4.56 2.73
N CYS A 81 -5.25 -5.82 3.15
CA CYS A 81 -4.82 -6.90 2.28
C CYS A 81 -5.78 -7.13 1.13
N GLU A 82 -7.08 -7.10 1.40
CA GLU A 82 -8.10 -7.32 0.37
C GLU A 82 -8.11 -6.20 -0.66
N GLU A 83 -7.98 -4.96 -0.21
CA GLU A 83 -8.03 -3.83 -1.13
C GLU A 83 -6.76 -3.72 -1.98
N VAL A 84 -5.59 -3.98 -1.40
CA VAL A 84 -4.37 -3.95 -2.21
C VAL A 84 -4.36 -5.09 -3.22
N GLU A 85 -4.91 -6.24 -2.88
CA GLU A 85 -5.05 -7.35 -3.83
C GLU A 85 -5.95 -6.96 -4.99
N PHE A 86 -7.06 -6.29 -4.70
CA PHE A 86 -7.96 -5.82 -5.76
C PHE A 86 -7.23 -4.88 -6.71
N TYR A 87 -6.51 -3.89 -6.19
CA TYR A 87 -5.75 -2.97 -7.03
C TYR A 87 -4.65 -3.69 -7.82
N ALA A 88 -4.02 -4.69 -7.23
CA ALA A 88 -2.98 -5.45 -7.91
C ALA A 88 -3.54 -6.25 -9.10
N LYS A 89 -4.79 -6.70 -9.00
CA LYS A 89 -5.40 -7.54 -10.02
C LYS A 89 -6.20 -6.76 -11.06
N VAL A 90 -6.69 -5.56 -10.73
CA VAL A 90 -7.57 -4.77 -11.59
C VAL A 90 -6.90 -3.44 -11.92
N ASN A 91 -6.16 -3.44 -13.00
CA ASN A 91 -5.39 -2.28 -13.45
C ASN A 91 -4.92 -2.50 -14.89
N LYS A 92 -4.27 -1.48 -15.47
CA LYS A 92 -3.68 -1.55 -16.81
C LYS A 92 -2.16 -1.44 -16.75
N ILE A 93 -1.56 -1.96 -15.68
CA ILE A 93 -0.11 -1.91 -15.51
C ILE A 93 0.55 -3.06 -16.25
N ASP A 94 1.61 -2.75 -16.99
CA ASP A 94 2.33 -3.72 -17.82
C ASP A 94 3.67 -4.08 -17.19
N LYS A 95 3.69 -4.22 -15.89
CA LYS A 95 4.85 -4.65 -15.10
C LYS A 95 4.37 -5.55 -13.97
N ASP A 96 5.29 -6.28 -13.36
CA ASP A 96 4.98 -6.96 -12.11
C ASP A 96 4.67 -5.91 -11.03
N ILE A 97 3.90 -6.30 -10.03
CA ILE A 97 3.45 -5.38 -8.98
C ILE A 97 3.85 -5.93 -7.62
N LEU A 98 4.55 -5.12 -6.84
CA LEU A 98 4.74 -5.37 -5.41
C LEU A 98 3.60 -4.66 -4.68
N ALA A 99 2.79 -5.41 -3.96
CA ALA A 99 1.62 -4.89 -3.27
C ALA A 99 1.87 -4.95 -1.77
N ILE A 100 1.74 -3.80 -1.10
CA ILE A 100 1.99 -3.68 0.33
C ILE A 100 0.69 -3.29 1.03
N ALA A 101 0.31 -4.07 2.03
CA ALA A 101 -0.78 -3.74 2.94
C ALA A 101 -0.18 -3.34 4.27
N ILE A 102 -0.70 -2.29 4.89
CA ILE A 102 -0.24 -1.86 6.22
C ILE A 102 -1.41 -1.41 7.07
N SER A 103 -1.38 -1.77 8.34
CA SER A 103 -2.33 -1.27 9.33
C SER A 103 -1.61 -1.05 10.66
N GLY A 104 -2.21 -0.23 11.53
CA GLY A 104 -1.67 0.02 12.86
C GLY A 104 -1.42 1.48 13.13
N GLN A 105 -1.26 1.80 14.40
CA GLN A 105 -1.24 3.18 14.87
C GLN A 105 0.09 3.60 15.49
N THR A 106 1.05 2.67 15.64
CA THR A 106 2.37 3.01 16.18
C THR A 106 3.46 2.26 15.42
N ILE A 107 4.66 2.81 15.47
CA ILE A 107 5.83 2.18 14.86
C ILE A 107 6.12 0.83 15.50
N GLY A 108 5.82 0.67 16.78
CA GLY A 108 6.08 -0.59 17.49
C GLY A 108 5.06 -1.69 17.26
N THR A 109 3.86 -1.35 16.75
CA THR A 109 2.77 -2.30 16.66
C THR A 109 2.13 -2.42 15.29
N TYR A 110 2.61 -1.67 14.29
CA TYR A 110 2.03 -1.78 12.95
C TYR A 110 2.27 -3.19 12.39
N LYS A 111 1.42 -3.57 11.44
CA LYS A 111 1.50 -4.84 10.77
C LYS A 111 1.47 -4.59 9.26
N SER A 112 2.43 -5.18 8.56
CA SER A 112 2.54 -5.01 7.11
C SER A 112 2.75 -6.35 6.42
N SER A 113 2.25 -6.48 5.20
CA SER A 113 2.47 -7.66 4.37
C SER A 113 2.85 -7.24 2.96
N LEU A 114 3.63 -8.07 2.32
CA LEU A 114 4.09 -7.87 0.96
C LEU A 114 3.58 -9.01 0.08
N PHE A 115 3.05 -8.65 -1.09
CA PHE A 115 2.61 -9.61 -2.09
C PHE A 115 3.24 -9.25 -3.42
N ILE A 116 3.43 -10.24 -4.29
CA ILE A 116 3.86 -10.01 -5.67
C ILE A 116 2.76 -10.48 -6.61
N LYS A 117 2.34 -9.61 -7.53
CA LYS A 117 1.46 -9.97 -8.64
C LYS A 117 2.31 -9.96 -9.90
N PHE A 118 2.55 -11.14 -10.45
CA PHE A 118 3.29 -11.25 -11.71
C PHE A 118 2.41 -10.78 -12.86
N ASN A 119 3.01 -10.07 -13.81
CA ASN A 119 2.28 -9.57 -14.97
C ASN A 119 1.73 -10.78 -15.76
N GLY A 120 0.40 -10.85 -15.87
CA GLY A 120 -0.26 -11.98 -16.49
C GLY A 120 -0.19 -13.28 -15.69
N GLY A 121 0.28 -13.23 -14.45
CA GLY A 121 0.51 -14.41 -13.64
C GLY A 121 -0.16 -14.38 -12.28
N LYS A 122 0.41 -15.15 -11.37
CA LYS A 122 -0.18 -15.35 -10.05
C LYS A 122 0.13 -14.24 -9.08
N TYR A 123 -0.59 -14.26 -7.97
CA TYR A 123 -0.45 -13.34 -6.83
C TYR A 123 -0.03 -14.18 -5.63
N LYS A 124 1.06 -13.81 -4.96
CA LYS A 124 1.53 -14.59 -3.81
C LYS A 124 2.12 -13.71 -2.73
N GLU A 125 2.01 -14.16 -1.49
CA GLU A 125 2.59 -13.46 -0.35
C GLU A 125 4.06 -13.80 -0.18
N ILE A 126 4.85 -12.80 0.23
CA ILE A 126 6.25 -12.93 0.59
C ILE A 126 6.38 -12.66 2.07
N ASP A 127 7.02 -13.56 2.80
CA ASP A 127 7.21 -13.37 4.24
C ASP A 127 8.19 -12.24 4.52
N THR A 128 7.72 -11.22 5.22
CA THR A 128 8.55 -10.07 5.64
C THR A 128 8.55 -9.93 7.16
N ASN A 129 8.08 -10.95 7.86
CA ASN A 129 7.94 -10.93 9.31
C ASN A 129 7.09 -9.72 9.77
N TRP A 130 6.02 -9.43 9.01
CA TRP A 130 5.04 -8.37 9.32
C TRP A 130 5.63 -6.96 9.33
N LYS A 131 6.79 -6.74 8.72
CA LYS A 131 7.49 -5.45 8.76
C LYS A 131 7.61 -4.84 7.38
N LEU A 132 7.66 -3.51 7.33
CA LEU A 132 8.06 -2.79 6.13
C LEU A 132 9.54 -3.04 5.89
N LEU A 133 9.93 -3.13 4.63
CA LEU A 133 11.32 -3.34 4.23
C LEU A 133 11.80 -2.16 3.40
N PRO A 134 13.09 -1.79 3.53
CA PRO A 134 13.65 -0.72 2.68
C PRO A 134 13.55 -1.08 1.20
N LEU A 135 13.54 -0.06 0.34
CA LEU A 135 13.46 -0.27 -1.10
C LEU A 135 14.53 -1.20 -1.62
N GLU A 136 15.74 -1.08 -1.08
CA GLU A 136 16.85 -1.96 -1.46
C GLU A 136 16.51 -3.44 -1.20
N SER A 137 15.92 -3.72 -0.06
CA SER A 137 15.51 -5.08 0.29
C SER A 137 14.39 -5.57 -0.62
N LEU A 138 13.44 -4.70 -0.96
CA LEU A 138 12.36 -5.04 -1.88
C LEU A 138 12.92 -5.41 -3.25
N ARG A 139 13.90 -4.67 -3.75
CA ARG A 139 14.55 -4.96 -5.03
C ARG A 139 15.23 -6.33 -5.00
N LYS A 140 15.91 -6.66 -3.90
CA LYS A 140 16.58 -7.95 -3.77
C LYS A 140 15.60 -9.09 -3.73
N ILE A 141 14.51 -8.94 -2.99
CA ILE A 141 13.45 -9.95 -2.92
C ILE A 141 12.86 -10.16 -4.30
N TYR A 142 12.53 -9.08 -5.00
CA TYR A 142 11.94 -9.17 -6.34
C TYR A 142 12.86 -9.93 -7.29
N ARG A 143 14.16 -9.66 -7.26
CA ARG A 143 15.10 -10.33 -8.17
C ARG A 143 15.20 -11.83 -7.93
N LYS A 144 14.81 -12.32 -6.75
CA LYS A 144 14.82 -13.75 -6.44
C LYS A 144 13.55 -14.47 -6.86
N GLU A 145 12.52 -13.72 -7.18
CA GLU A 145 11.24 -14.29 -7.59
C GLU A 145 11.13 -14.33 -9.11
#